data_303f5b9db3b69b39f17c644129e10d1b
#
_entry.id   303f5b9db3b69b39f17c644129e10d1b
#
_cell.length_a   1.000
_cell.length_b   1.000
_cell.length_c   1.000
_cell.angle_alpha   90.00
_cell.angle_beta   90.00
_cell.angle_gamma   90.00
#
_symmetry.space_group_name_H-M   'P 1'
#
loop_
_entity.id
_entity.type
_entity.pdbx_description
1 polymer ?
#
loop_
_entity_poly.entity_id
_entity_poly.type
_entity_poly.pdbx_seq_one_letter_code
_entity_poly.pdbx_strand_id
1 'polypeptide(L)'
;MKRILVLILTLILPISILVGCGNKKDKDAKTVKLGVTGEEHEIWDLVKYKLEKEGINLEIISFSDYIKPNIALDEGEIDINAFQHHAYLENFNKERKLNLVSIGDTVFAPMAVYPGKVKSIEEINKGSKIAIPNDATNLGRALILLQNAGLIKLKDNVGLLPTVKDIVNNPKKLELIELTATQIPRSLQDVDLAVINSGVAVDAKLSPTKDALFIEDSNLETSKPYINLIASKEKNKNNEIYKKVVEAYQSEDVKKAINKRYKGESIPVF
;
A
#
# COMPACT_ATOMS: atom_id res chain seq x y z
N MET A 1 87.87 -21.07 -17.75
CA MET A 1 86.89 -21.77 -16.85
C MET A 1 86.53 -20.82 -15.71
N LYS A 2 85.49 -20.04 -15.90
CA LYS A 2 85.05 -19.05 -14.91
C LYS A 2 83.79 -19.61 -14.16
N ARG A 3 83.94 -19.77 -12.86
CA ARG A 3 82.84 -20.20 -11.96
C ARG A 3 81.93 -18.98 -11.64
N ILE A 4 80.72 -18.97 -12.04
CA ILE A 4 79.75 -17.94 -11.68
C ILE A 4 79.06 -18.39 -10.40
N LEU A 5 79.20 -17.64 -9.32
CA LEU A 5 78.55 -17.80 -8.01
C LEU A 5 77.23 -17.07 -8.07
N VAL A 6 76.13 -17.83 -8.00
CA VAL A 6 74.79 -17.24 -7.93
C VAL A 6 74.42 -17.07 -6.47
N LEU A 7 74.31 -15.81 -6.03
CA LEU A 7 73.79 -15.42 -4.73
C LEU A 7 72.25 -15.40 -4.79
N ILE A 8 71.61 -16.33 -4.10
CA ILE A 8 70.15 -16.33 -3.86
C ILE A 8 69.85 -15.38 -2.69
N LEU A 9 69.30 -14.22 -2.98
CA LEU A 9 68.81 -13.27 -1.97
C LEU A 9 67.35 -13.60 -1.63
N THR A 10 67.15 -14.27 -0.50
CA THR A 10 65.81 -14.59 0.04
C THR A 10 65.19 -13.32 0.62
N LEU A 11 64.21 -12.76 -0.12
CA LEU A 11 63.37 -11.61 0.31
C LEU A 11 62.27 -12.15 1.25
N ILE A 12 62.44 -11.96 2.55
CA ILE A 12 61.39 -12.20 3.53
C ILE A 12 60.42 -11.04 3.52
N LEU A 13 59.23 -11.24 2.91
CA LEU A 13 58.12 -10.29 2.99
C LEU A 13 57.39 -10.50 4.31
N PRO A 14 57.17 -9.49 5.16
CA PRO A 14 56.30 -9.62 6.32
C PRO A 14 54.84 -9.64 5.83
N ILE A 15 54.16 -10.76 6.02
CA ILE A 15 52.73 -10.89 5.84
C ILE A 15 52.04 -10.10 6.98
N SER A 16 51.68 -8.85 6.70
CA SER A 16 50.81 -8.08 7.58
C SER A 16 49.40 -8.69 7.52
N ILE A 17 49.04 -9.44 8.53
CA ILE A 17 47.64 -9.94 8.75
C ILE A 17 46.83 -8.68 9.07
N LEU A 18 46.20 -8.08 8.06
CA LEU A 18 45.09 -7.17 8.24
C LEU A 18 43.90 -7.94 8.81
N VAL A 19 43.78 -7.93 10.13
CA VAL A 19 42.52 -8.29 10.81
C VAL A 19 41.54 -7.19 10.45
N GLY A 20 40.87 -7.32 9.31
CA GLY A 20 39.70 -6.55 8.98
C GLY A 20 38.59 -6.93 9.94
N CYS A 21 38.25 -6.03 10.86
CA CYS A 21 36.93 -6.06 11.52
C CYS A 21 35.84 -5.88 10.46
N GLY A 22 35.60 -6.93 9.68
CA GLY A 22 34.40 -7.03 8.86
C GLY A 22 33.22 -7.26 9.82
N ASN A 23 32.31 -6.28 9.87
CA ASN A 23 30.96 -6.52 10.41
C ASN A 23 30.49 -7.86 9.87
N LYS A 24 30.36 -8.85 10.74
CA LYS A 24 29.60 -10.06 10.47
C LYS A 24 28.16 -9.61 10.20
N LYS A 25 27.80 -9.34 8.95
CA LYS A 25 26.40 -9.50 8.53
C LYS A 25 26.10 -10.98 8.81
N ASP A 26 25.17 -11.21 9.72
CA ASP A 26 24.70 -12.55 10.04
C ASP A 26 24.37 -13.27 8.72
N LYS A 27 25.18 -14.27 8.38
CA LYS A 27 25.01 -15.04 7.13
C LYS A 27 23.77 -15.94 7.14
N ASP A 28 23.00 -15.92 8.24
CA ASP A 28 21.78 -16.72 8.46
C ASP A 28 20.50 -15.87 8.57
N ALA A 29 20.56 -14.56 8.35
CA ALA A 29 19.34 -13.72 8.39
C ALA A 29 18.41 -14.14 7.24
N LYS A 30 17.21 -14.60 7.60
CA LYS A 30 16.18 -14.96 6.64
C LYS A 30 15.59 -13.67 6.05
N THR A 31 15.73 -13.46 4.76
CA THR A 31 15.19 -12.28 4.08
C THR A 31 13.75 -12.53 3.65
N VAL A 32 12.87 -11.55 3.91
CA VAL A 32 11.49 -11.47 3.41
C VAL A 32 11.36 -10.22 2.59
N LYS A 33 10.93 -10.36 1.33
CA LYS A 33 10.64 -9.26 0.42
C LYS A 33 9.19 -8.86 0.54
N LEU A 34 8.94 -7.64 1.01
CA LEU A 34 7.63 -7.05 1.17
C LEU A 34 7.35 -6.04 0.07
N GLY A 35 6.32 -6.28 -0.75
CA GLY A 35 5.82 -5.30 -1.72
C GLY A 35 4.82 -4.33 -1.09
N VAL A 36 5.04 -3.05 -1.26
CA VAL A 36 4.14 -1.97 -0.82
C VAL A 36 3.88 -0.98 -1.95
N THR A 37 2.91 -0.08 -1.81
CA THR A 37 2.71 1.05 -2.73
C THR A 37 3.06 2.36 -2.04
N GLY A 38 3.51 3.35 -2.84
CA GLY A 38 3.93 4.65 -2.34
C GLY A 38 5.35 4.67 -1.79
N GLU A 39 5.71 5.77 -1.15
CA GLU A 39 7.07 6.03 -0.64
C GLU A 39 7.11 6.21 0.89
N GLU A 40 5.98 6.34 1.55
CA GLU A 40 5.88 6.53 3.01
C GLU A 40 5.88 5.18 3.73
N HIS A 41 7.01 4.78 4.32
CA HIS A 41 7.20 3.45 4.93
C HIS A 41 7.42 3.46 6.45
N GLU A 42 7.22 4.57 7.13
CA GLU A 42 7.54 4.76 8.56
C GLU A 42 7.05 3.60 9.46
N ILE A 43 5.85 3.08 9.24
CA ILE A 43 5.32 1.94 10.00
C ILE A 43 6.06 0.65 9.65
N TRP A 44 6.34 0.42 8.37
CA TRP A 44 7.09 -0.75 7.93
C TRP A 44 8.56 -0.70 8.35
N ASP A 45 9.16 0.49 8.47
CA ASP A 45 10.52 0.66 9.02
C ASP A 45 10.56 0.27 10.49
N LEU A 46 9.52 0.58 11.27
CA LEU A 46 9.39 0.13 12.65
C LEU A 46 9.26 -1.41 12.72
N VAL A 47 8.45 -2.01 11.87
CA VAL A 47 8.30 -3.47 11.77
C VAL A 47 9.63 -4.12 11.38
N LYS A 48 10.33 -3.58 10.38
CA LYS A 48 11.67 -4.03 9.97
C LYS A 48 12.65 -4.02 11.13
N TYR A 49 12.73 -2.92 11.88
CA TYR A 49 13.60 -2.81 13.05
C TYR A 49 13.30 -3.88 14.13
N LYS A 50 12.02 -4.24 14.31
CA LYS A 50 11.62 -5.31 15.23
C LYS A 50 12.09 -6.68 14.75
N LEU A 51 11.89 -6.97 13.47
CA LEU A 51 12.26 -8.23 12.84
C LEU A 51 13.77 -8.45 12.78
N GLU A 52 14.56 -7.40 12.59
CA GLU A 52 16.04 -7.46 12.63
C GLU A 52 16.56 -8.03 13.95
N LYS A 53 15.89 -7.72 15.09
CA LYS A 53 16.25 -8.27 16.41
C LYS A 53 15.97 -9.77 16.53
N GLU A 54 15.13 -10.31 15.65
CA GLU A 54 14.82 -11.73 15.57
C GLU A 54 15.60 -12.45 14.44
N GLY A 55 16.58 -11.77 13.82
CA GLY A 55 17.36 -12.30 12.72
C GLY A 55 16.60 -12.40 11.40
N ILE A 56 15.54 -11.62 11.22
CA ILE A 56 14.76 -11.54 9.98
C ILE A 56 15.03 -10.18 9.31
N ASN A 57 15.50 -10.21 8.07
CA ASN A 57 15.70 -9.03 7.24
C ASN A 57 14.44 -8.76 6.41
N LEU A 58 13.72 -7.66 6.66
CA LEU A 58 12.60 -7.24 5.83
C LEU A 58 13.07 -6.27 4.75
N GLU A 59 13.04 -6.70 3.50
CA GLU A 59 13.35 -5.88 2.33
C GLU A 59 12.04 -5.27 1.79
N ILE A 60 11.90 -3.93 1.88
CA ILE A 60 10.71 -3.22 1.42
C ILE A 60 10.91 -2.82 -0.03
N ILE A 61 9.98 -3.19 -0.90
CA ILE A 61 10.00 -2.93 -2.34
C ILE A 61 8.76 -2.11 -2.70
N SER A 62 8.97 -0.87 -3.16
CA SER A 62 7.89 0.06 -3.51
C SER A 62 7.43 -0.12 -4.96
N PHE A 63 6.14 -0.07 -5.16
CA PHE A 63 5.48 -0.08 -6.45
C PHE A 63 4.67 1.21 -6.66
N SER A 64 4.59 1.65 -7.92
CA SER A 64 3.90 2.89 -8.29
C SER A 64 2.42 2.69 -8.69
N ASP A 65 1.94 1.45 -8.69
CA ASP A 65 0.56 1.10 -9.05
C ASP A 65 0.05 -0.09 -8.23
N TYR A 66 -1.25 -0.40 -8.34
CA TYR A 66 -1.90 -1.47 -7.59
C TYR A 66 -1.90 -2.84 -8.30
N ILE A 67 -1.39 -2.93 -9.53
CA ILE A 67 -1.39 -4.15 -10.34
C ILE A 67 -0.12 -4.96 -10.10
N LYS A 68 1.04 -4.30 -10.20
CA LYS A 68 2.35 -4.95 -10.14
C LYS A 68 2.64 -5.70 -8.85
N PRO A 69 2.26 -5.23 -7.63
CA PRO A 69 2.58 -5.96 -6.41
C PRO A 69 1.98 -7.37 -6.35
N ASN A 70 0.76 -7.57 -6.87
CA ASN A 70 0.14 -8.89 -6.91
C ASN A 70 0.74 -9.80 -8.00
N ILE A 71 1.17 -9.23 -9.13
CA ILE A 71 1.90 -9.97 -10.17
C ILE A 71 3.25 -10.42 -9.63
N ALA A 72 4.03 -9.50 -9.06
CA ALA A 72 5.34 -9.81 -8.46
C ALA A 72 5.24 -10.86 -7.34
N LEU A 73 4.15 -10.82 -6.54
CA LEU A 73 3.87 -11.83 -5.53
C LEU A 73 3.59 -13.20 -6.19
N ASP A 74 2.74 -13.25 -7.22
CA ASP A 74 2.42 -14.51 -7.92
C ASP A 74 3.64 -15.10 -8.63
N GLU A 75 4.46 -14.28 -9.25
CA GLU A 75 5.70 -14.69 -9.92
C GLU A 75 6.81 -15.07 -8.94
N GLY A 76 6.73 -14.60 -7.68
CA GLY A 76 7.71 -14.89 -6.61
C GLY A 76 8.91 -13.95 -6.61
N GLU A 77 8.78 -12.80 -7.22
CA GLU A 77 9.75 -11.72 -7.11
C GLU A 77 9.75 -11.09 -5.72
N ILE A 78 8.57 -11.10 -5.06
CA ILE A 78 8.37 -10.75 -3.66
C ILE A 78 7.70 -11.91 -2.91
N ASP A 79 7.81 -11.90 -1.59
CA ASP A 79 7.33 -12.96 -0.71
C ASP A 79 5.92 -12.71 -0.18
N ILE A 80 5.64 -11.45 0.16
CA ILE A 80 4.38 -10.93 0.68
C ILE A 80 4.15 -9.52 0.13
N ASN A 81 2.90 -9.05 0.15
CA ASN A 81 2.62 -7.63 -0.10
C ASN A 81 1.62 -7.07 0.91
N ALA A 82 1.63 -5.73 1.08
CA ALA A 82 0.75 -5.02 1.99
C ALA A 82 0.40 -3.64 1.40
N PHE A 83 -0.64 -3.58 0.58
CA PHE A 83 -1.09 -2.35 -0.07
C PHE A 83 -2.58 -2.34 -0.36
N GLN A 84 -3.25 -3.48 -0.28
CA GLN A 84 -4.59 -3.74 -0.78
C GLN A 84 -5.55 -4.14 0.32
N HIS A 85 -6.83 -3.96 0.07
CA HIS A 85 -7.92 -4.43 0.91
C HIS A 85 -8.55 -5.74 0.40
N HIS A 86 -9.36 -6.41 1.24
CA HIS A 86 -9.96 -7.71 0.91
C HIS A 86 -10.71 -7.70 -0.42
N ALA A 87 -11.61 -6.75 -0.65
CA ALA A 87 -12.37 -6.69 -1.89
C ALA A 87 -11.47 -6.56 -3.14
N TYR A 88 -10.34 -5.84 -3.04
CA TYR A 88 -9.38 -5.74 -4.15
C TYR A 88 -8.69 -7.08 -4.42
N LEU A 89 -8.19 -7.74 -3.37
CA LEU A 89 -7.53 -9.04 -3.48
C LEU A 89 -8.46 -10.10 -4.11
N GLU A 90 -9.71 -10.19 -3.63
CA GLU A 90 -10.70 -11.12 -4.15
C GLU A 90 -11.01 -10.87 -5.63
N ASN A 91 -11.26 -9.61 -6.01
CA ASN A 91 -11.53 -9.26 -7.38
C ASN A 91 -10.34 -9.51 -8.29
N PHE A 92 -9.12 -9.16 -7.85
CA PHE A 92 -7.88 -9.38 -8.59
C PHE A 92 -7.63 -10.87 -8.86
N ASN A 93 -7.82 -11.71 -7.83
CA ASN A 93 -7.74 -13.17 -7.96
C ASN A 93 -8.73 -13.70 -8.99
N LYS A 94 -9.99 -13.26 -8.91
CA LYS A 94 -11.06 -13.68 -9.83
C LYS A 94 -10.75 -13.31 -11.27
N GLU A 95 -10.34 -12.06 -11.51
CA GLU A 95 -10.07 -11.57 -12.87
C GLU A 95 -8.84 -12.24 -13.49
N ARG A 96 -7.81 -12.51 -12.69
CA ARG A 96 -6.54 -13.02 -13.19
C ARG A 96 -6.34 -14.51 -12.93
N LYS A 97 -7.31 -15.19 -12.31
CA LYS A 97 -7.25 -16.61 -11.95
C LYS A 97 -6.05 -16.93 -11.07
N LEU A 98 -5.74 -16.03 -10.12
CA LEU A 98 -4.68 -16.19 -9.13
C LEU A 98 -5.24 -16.77 -7.83
N ASN A 99 -4.33 -17.19 -6.96
CA ASN A 99 -4.66 -17.76 -5.65
C ASN A 99 -3.79 -17.13 -4.56
N LEU A 100 -3.90 -15.82 -4.42
CA LEU A 100 -3.27 -15.04 -3.35
C LEU A 100 -4.24 -14.99 -2.16
N VAL A 101 -3.71 -15.02 -0.95
CA VAL A 101 -4.52 -15.08 0.28
C VAL A 101 -4.07 -14.05 1.30
N SER A 102 -5.01 -13.56 2.11
CA SER A 102 -4.68 -12.77 3.30
C SER A 102 -4.04 -13.67 4.34
N ILE A 103 -2.99 -13.18 4.99
CA ILE A 103 -2.32 -13.80 6.14
C ILE A 103 -2.41 -12.95 7.40
N GLY A 104 -2.96 -11.72 7.31
CA GLY A 104 -3.20 -10.85 8.46
C GLY A 104 -3.79 -9.51 8.03
N ASP A 105 -4.71 -8.99 8.83
CA ASP A 105 -5.30 -7.68 8.63
C ASP A 105 -4.38 -6.59 9.20
N THR A 106 -4.48 -5.39 8.63
CA THR A 106 -3.63 -4.26 9.02
C THR A 106 -4.44 -3.06 9.50
N VAL A 107 -4.94 -2.24 8.59
CA VAL A 107 -5.67 -1.02 8.90
C VAL A 107 -6.93 -0.90 8.04
N PHE A 108 -7.93 -0.21 8.54
CA PHE A 108 -8.91 0.45 7.70
C PHE A 108 -8.40 1.86 7.37
N ALA A 109 -8.29 2.16 6.08
CA ALA A 109 -7.84 3.44 5.56
C ALA A 109 -8.98 4.09 4.75
N PRO A 110 -9.73 5.06 5.33
CA PRO A 110 -10.93 5.60 4.71
C PRO A 110 -10.61 6.35 3.42
N MET A 111 -11.42 6.12 2.40
CA MET A 111 -11.41 6.90 1.16
C MET A 111 -12.07 8.26 1.40
N ALA A 112 -11.66 9.30 0.68
CA ALA A 112 -12.23 10.62 0.89
C ALA A 112 -12.37 11.45 -0.39
N VAL A 113 -13.26 12.45 -0.35
CA VAL A 113 -13.48 13.44 -1.40
C VAL A 113 -12.64 14.67 -1.08
N TYR A 114 -11.80 15.08 -2.00
CA TYR A 114 -10.88 16.22 -1.85
C TYR A 114 -11.26 17.38 -2.77
N PRO A 115 -11.01 18.62 -2.33
CA PRO A 115 -11.20 19.79 -3.16
C PRO A 115 -10.19 19.84 -4.31
N GLY A 116 -10.69 20.15 -5.50
CA GLY A 116 -9.89 20.57 -6.63
C GLY A 116 -10.03 22.07 -6.88
N LYS A 117 -10.80 22.44 -7.91
CA LYS A 117 -11.11 23.85 -8.23
C LYS A 117 -12.11 24.46 -7.25
N VAL A 118 -13.09 23.69 -6.76
CA VAL A 118 -14.06 24.13 -5.75
C VAL A 118 -13.54 23.82 -4.35
N LYS A 119 -14.02 24.57 -3.36
CA LYS A 119 -13.56 24.45 -1.97
C LYS A 119 -14.58 23.81 -1.04
N SER A 120 -15.79 23.57 -1.52
CA SER A 120 -16.84 22.84 -0.79
C SER A 120 -17.73 22.04 -1.75
N ILE A 121 -18.46 21.06 -1.20
CA ILE A 121 -19.40 20.24 -1.99
C ILE A 121 -20.57 21.09 -2.50
N GLU A 122 -20.98 22.11 -1.78
CA GLU A 122 -22.08 23.03 -2.14
C GLU A 122 -21.74 23.86 -3.39
N GLU A 123 -20.46 24.15 -3.63
CA GLU A 123 -19.99 24.90 -4.82
C GLU A 123 -20.05 24.10 -6.12
N ILE A 124 -20.32 22.80 -6.05
CA ILE A 124 -20.44 21.92 -7.23
C ILE A 124 -21.59 22.39 -8.12
N ASN A 125 -21.29 22.65 -9.37
CA ASN A 125 -22.21 23.11 -10.38
C ASN A 125 -22.58 21.99 -11.37
N LYS A 126 -23.55 22.28 -12.25
CA LYS A 126 -23.91 21.37 -13.34
C LYS A 126 -22.72 21.19 -14.30
N GLY A 127 -22.37 19.95 -14.58
CA GLY A 127 -21.26 19.59 -15.46
C GLY A 127 -19.88 19.62 -14.76
N SER A 128 -19.83 19.79 -13.43
CA SER A 128 -18.57 19.70 -12.69
C SER A 128 -17.92 18.33 -12.85
N LYS A 129 -16.58 18.34 -12.89
CA LYS A 129 -15.74 17.16 -13.11
C LYS A 129 -15.26 16.57 -11.78
N ILE A 130 -15.41 15.26 -11.62
CA ILE A 130 -14.92 14.53 -10.43
C ILE A 130 -14.01 13.41 -10.89
N ALA A 131 -12.73 13.45 -10.48
CA ALA A 131 -11.79 12.35 -10.71
C ALA A 131 -12.07 11.21 -9.72
N ILE A 132 -12.12 9.98 -10.22
CA ILE A 132 -12.38 8.75 -9.44
C ILE A 132 -11.45 7.63 -9.90
N PRO A 133 -11.14 6.62 -9.03
CA PRO A 133 -10.36 5.44 -9.41
C PRO A 133 -11.02 4.65 -10.55
N ASN A 134 -10.20 4.02 -11.40
CA ASN A 134 -10.67 3.24 -12.56
C ASN A 134 -10.62 1.71 -12.34
N ASP A 135 -10.05 1.21 -11.24
CA ASP A 135 -10.15 -0.21 -10.91
C ASP A 135 -11.52 -0.54 -10.33
N ALA A 136 -12.05 -1.71 -10.65
CA ALA A 136 -13.45 -2.07 -10.36
C ALA A 136 -13.85 -1.87 -8.90
N THR A 137 -12.99 -2.20 -7.95
CA THR A 137 -13.31 -2.16 -6.52
C THR A 137 -13.24 -0.75 -5.94
N ASN A 138 -12.20 0.01 -6.27
CA ASN A 138 -12.08 1.40 -5.82
C ASN A 138 -13.04 2.33 -6.61
N LEU A 139 -13.36 2.04 -7.87
CA LEU A 139 -14.45 2.70 -8.59
C LEU A 139 -15.78 2.52 -7.85
N GLY A 140 -16.13 1.28 -7.54
CA GLY A 140 -17.38 0.97 -6.82
C GLY A 140 -17.44 1.68 -5.46
N ARG A 141 -16.34 1.63 -4.70
CA ARG A 141 -16.19 2.32 -3.41
C ARG A 141 -16.33 3.84 -3.53
N ALA A 142 -15.72 4.44 -4.58
CA ALA A 142 -15.82 5.88 -4.86
C ALA A 142 -17.26 6.29 -5.20
N LEU A 143 -17.98 5.49 -5.99
CA LEU A 143 -19.39 5.76 -6.33
C LEU A 143 -20.29 5.68 -5.09
N ILE A 144 -20.07 4.70 -4.21
CA ILE A 144 -20.78 4.61 -2.92
C ILE A 144 -20.48 5.84 -2.06
N LEU A 145 -19.22 6.28 -2.02
CA LEU A 145 -18.83 7.48 -1.26
C LEU A 145 -19.51 8.75 -1.81
N LEU A 146 -19.56 8.93 -3.14
CA LEU A 146 -20.24 10.04 -3.78
C LEU A 146 -21.77 10.02 -3.53
N GLN A 147 -22.38 8.83 -3.45
CA GLN A 147 -23.77 8.68 -3.04
C GLN A 147 -23.97 9.11 -1.58
N ASN A 148 -23.10 8.67 -0.66
CA ASN A 148 -23.16 9.05 0.74
C ASN A 148 -22.95 10.58 0.94
N ALA A 149 -22.15 11.19 0.07
CA ALA A 149 -21.99 12.66 0.01
C ALA A 149 -23.20 13.39 -0.64
N GLY A 150 -24.23 12.67 -1.08
CA GLY A 150 -25.43 13.26 -1.68
C GLY A 150 -25.27 13.78 -3.11
N LEU A 151 -24.17 13.44 -3.78
CA LEU A 151 -23.84 13.94 -5.12
C LEU A 151 -24.50 13.15 -6.25
N ILE A 152 -24.70 11.85 -6.07
CA ILE A 152 -25.34 10.93 -7.01
C ILE A 152 -26.26 9.96 -6.28
N LYS A 153 -27.09 9.23 -7.01
CA LYS A 153 -27.85 8.08 -6.48
C LYS A 153 -27.57 6.86 -7.37
N LEU A 154 -27.18 5.76 -6.75
CA LEU A 154 -27.03 4.45 -7.37
C LEU A 154 -28.37 3.70 -7.34
N LYS A 155 -28.54 2.74 -8.22
CA LYS A 155 -29.66 1.78 -8.11
C LYS A 155 -29.53 0.97 -6.83
N ASP A 156 -30.64 0.39 -6.35
CA ASP A 156 -30.62 -0.42 -5.15
C ASP A 156 -29.84 -1.74 -5.36
N ASN A 157 -29.26 -2.27 -4.28
CA ASN A 157 -28.58 -3.56 -4.24
C ASN A 157 -27.39 -3.71 -5.22
N VAL A 158 -26.62 -2.65 -5.46
CA VAL A 158 -25.44 -2.67 -6.37
C VAL A 158 -24.26 -3.50 -5.86
N GLY A 159 -24.26 -3.90 -4.58
CA GLY A 159 -23.12 -4.58 -3.96
C GLY A 159 -21.87 -3.69 -3.86
N LEU A 160 -20.68 -4.30 -3.94
CA LEU A 160 -19.39 -3.62 -3.78
C LEU A 160 -18.78 -3.11 -5.10
N LEU A 161 -19.35 -3.48 -6.25
CA LEU A 161 -18.77 -3.21 -7.57
C LEU A 161 -19.74 -2.42 -8.48
N PRO A 162 -20.41 -1.35 -8.00
CA PRO A 162 -21.19 -0.50 -8.90
C PRO A 162 -20.28 0.16 -9.94
N THR A 163 -20.83 0.42 -11.09
CA THR A 163 -20.21 1.14 -12.20
C THR A 163 -20.94 2.45 -12.47
N VAL A 164 -20.41 3.32 -13.29
CA VAL A 164 -21.08 4.57 -13.68
C VAL A 164 -22.44 4.34 -14.33
N LYS A 165 -22.70 3.14 -14.90
CA LYS A 165 -23.98 2.73 -15.47
C LYS A 165 -25.05 2.45 -14.42
N ASP A 166 -24.66 2.30 -13.19
CA ASP A 166 -25.56 2.02 -12.06
C ASP A 166 -26.05 3.33 -11.38
N ILE A 167 -25.65 4.49 -11.89
CA ILE A 167 -26.13 5.79 -11.44
C ILE A 167 -27.55 6.01 -12.02
N VAL A 168 -28.54 6.09 -11.13
CA VAL A 168 -29.94 6.33 -11.51
C VAL A 168 -30.35 7.80 -11.38
N ASN A 169 -29.60 8.59 -10.58
CA ASN A 169 -29.82 10.02 -10.46
C ASN A 169 -28.47 10.76 -10.34
N ASN A 170 -28.28 11.75 -11.23
CA ASN A 170 -27.14 12.65 -11.28
C ASN A 170 -27.68 14.07 -11.56
N PRO A 171 -28.25 14.73 -10.55
CA PRO A 171 -29.01 15.96 -10.74
C PRO A 171 -28.16 17.12 -11.25
N LYS A 172 -26.88 17.12 -10.91
CA LYS A 172 -25.92 18.13 -11.36
C LYS A 172 -25.21 17.73 -12.65
N LYS A 173 -25.55 16.60 -13.29
CA LYS A 173 -24.90 16.07 -14.49
C LYS A 173 -23.38 16.05 -14.36
N LEU A 174 -22.88 15.57 -13.21
CA LEU A 174 -21.46 15.46 -12.93
C LEU A 174 -20.75 14.57 -13.95
N GLU A 175 -19.60 15.02 -14.41
CA GLU A 175 -18.70 14.25 -15.29
C GLU A 175 -17.71 13.47 -14.44
N LEU A 176 -17.82 12.14 -14.43
CA LEU A 176 -16.90 11.28 -13.68
C LEU A 176 -15.72 10.90 -14.59
N ILE A 177 -14.51 11.28 -14.15
CA ILE A 177 -13.27 11.05 -14.88
C ILE A 177 -12.53 9.89 -14.20
N GLU A 178 -12.59 8.72 -14.83
CA GLU A 178 -11.94 7.52 -14.34
C GLU A 178 -10.42 7.57 -14.60
N LEU A 179 -9.60 7.53 -13.55
CA LEU A 179 -8.14 7.59 -13.61
C LEU A 179 -7.51 6.48 -12.77
N THR A 180 -6.28 6.11 -13.08
CA THR A 180 -5.49 5.26 -12.19
C THR A 180 -5.38 5.92 -10.82
N ALA A 181 -5.73 5.20 -9.75
CA ALA A 181 -5.83 5.74 -8.39
C ALA A 181 -4.62 6.58 -7.97
N THR A 182 -3.41 6.09 -8.24
CA THR A 182 -2.14 6.78 -7.91
C THR A 182 -1.88 8.05 -8.72
N GLN A 183 -2.64 8.30 -9.80
CA GLN A 183 -2.52 9.51 -10.64
C GLN A 183 -3.51 10.60 -10.27
N ILE A 184 -4.57 10.27 -9.52
CA ILE A 184 -5.66 11.22 -9.21
C ILE A 184 -5.17 12.51 -8.53
N PRO A 185 -4.23 12.51 -7.55
CA PRO A 185 -3.80 13.78 -6.94
C PRO A 185 -3.23 14.79 -7.94
N ARG A 186 -2.63 14.30 -9.03
CA ARG A 186 -2.06 15.18 -10.08
C ARG A 186 -3.15 15.89 -10.90
N SER A 187 -4.36 15.36 -10.91
CA SER A 187 -5.49 15.94 -11.64
C SER A 187 -6.27 17.00 -10.86
N LEU A 188 -5.95 17.24 -9.57
CA LEU A 188 -6.72 18.18 -8.72
C LEU A 188 -6.86 19.59 -9.30
N GLN A 189 -5.88 20.06 -10.07
CA GLN A 189 -5.94 21.36 -10.73
C GLN A 189 -6.89 21.37 -11.95
N ASP A 190 -7.23 20.21 -12.48
CA ASP A 190 -8.02 20.05 -13.72
C ASP A 190 -9.47 19.68 -13.47
N VAL A 191 -9.79 19.19 -12.25
CA VAL A 191 -11.14 18.75 -11.84
C VAL A 191 -11.69 19.60 -10.71
N ASP A 192 -13.01 19.53 -10.48
CA ASP A 192 -13.66 20.27 -9.39
C ASP A 192 -13.49 19.55 -8.06
N LEU A 193 -13.62 18.23 -8.04
CA LEU A 193 -13.37 17.36 -6.90
C LEU A 193 -12.60 16.11 -7.33
N ALA A 194 -12.01 15.41 -6.37
CA ALA A 194 -11.42 14.09 -6.60
C ALA A 194 -11.71 13.14 -5.43
N VAL A 195 -11.99 11.88 -5.75
CA VAL A 195 -12.06 10.80 -4.75
C VAL A 195 -10.73 10.08 -4.72
N ILE A 196 -10.06 10.09 -3.57
CA ILE A 196 -8.69 9.61 -3.44
C ILE A 196 -8.59 8.59 -2.30
N ASN A 197 -7.90 7.46 -2.56
CA ASN A 197 -7.55 6.48 -1.55
C ASN A 197 -6.60 7.09 -0.51
N SER A 198 -6.75 6.73 0.77
CA SER A 198 -6.00 7.33 1.88
C SER A 198 -4.48 7.29 1.70
N GLY A 199 -3.90 6.13 1.36
CA GLY A 199 -2.46 6.02 1.13
C GLY A 199 -1.96 6.94 0.01
N VAL A 200 -2.71 7.04 -1.09
CA VAL A 200 -2.39 7.94 -2.23
C VAL A 200 -2.50 9.41 -1.81
N ALA A 201 -3.47 9.76 -0.97
CA ALA A 201 -3.61 11.12 -0.43
C ALA A 201 -2.41 11.48 0.46
N VAL A 202 -2.03 10.58 1.38
CA VAL A 202 -0.87 10.77 2.27
C VAL A 202 0.44 10.95 1.47
N ASP A 203 0.68 10.12 0.46
CA ASP A 203 1.84 10.27 -0.44
C ASP A 203 1.84 11.64 -1.16
N ALA A 204 0.66 12.14 -1.51
CA ALA A 204 0.48 13.47 -2.10
C ALA A 204 0.49 14.62 -1.07
N LYS A 205 0.80 14.35 0.22
CA LYS A 205 0.80 15.31 1.33
C LYS A 205 -0.59 15.91 1.64
N LEU A 206 -1.65 15.19 1.30
CA LEU A 206 -3.02 15.49 1.67
C LEU A 206 -3.41 14.72 2.93
N SER A 207 -4.16 15.37 3.82
CA SER A 207 -4.67 14.75 5.05
C SER A 207 -6.15 14.40 4.89
N PRO A 208 -6.55 13.12 4.95
CA PRO A 208 -7.96 12.74 4.91
C PRO A 208 -8.83 13.41 5.97
N THR A 209 -8.24 13.72 7.14
CA THR A 209 -8.99 14.33 8.26
C THR A 209 -9.02 15.86 8.24
N LYS A 210 -8.17 16.53 7.45
CA LYS A 210 -8.05 18.00 7.43
C LYS A 210 -8.41 18.61 6.09
N ASP A 211 -8.01 17.96 4.99
CA ASP A 211 -8.11 18.52 3.65
C ASP A 211 -9.31 17.96 2.89
N ALA A 212 -9.89 16.84 3.34
CA ALA A 212 -11.05 16.25 2.69
C ALA A 212 -12.35 17.01 3.01
N LEU A 213 -13.23 17.08 2.02
CA LEU A 213 -14.57 17.67 2.14
C LEU A 213 -15.60 16.64 2.66
N PHE A 214 -15.36 15.37 2.37
CA PHE A 214 -16.19 14.26 2.83
C PHE A 214 -15.31 13.01 2.98
N ILE A 215 -15.47 12.30 4.08
CA ILE A 215 -14.69 11.09 4.39
C ILE A 215 -15.61 9.89 4.54
N GLU A 216 -15.15 8.73 4.13
CA GLU A 216 -15.85 7.46 4.31
C GLU A 216 -16.08 7.15 5.80
N ASP A 217 -17.24 6.62 6.11
CA ASP A 217 -17.57 6.21 7.48
C ASP A 217 -16.64 5.07 7.94
N SER A 218 -16.12 5.23 9.15
CA SER A 218 -15.26 4.22 9.81
C SER A 218 -16.06 3.10 10.50
N ASN A 219 -17.38 2.99 10.25
CA ASN A 219 -18.18 1.90 10.75
C ASN A 219 -17.64 0.57 10.21
N LEU A 220 -17.03 -0.22 11.09
CA LEU A 220 -16.33 -1.46 10.73
C LEU A 220 -17.23 -2.52 10.07
N GLU A 221 -18.54 -2.51 10.33
CA GLU A 221 -19.45 -3.48 9.68
C GLU A 221 -19.56 -3.23 8.17
N THR A 222 -19.66 -1.96 7.74
CA THR A 222 -19.75 -1.60 6.32
C THR A 222 -18.37 -1.52 5.65
N SER A 223 -17.30 -1.28 6.42
CA SER A 223 -15.93 -1.12 5.94
C SER A 223 -15.11 -2.41 5.91
N LYS A 224 -15.62 -3.52 6.47
CA LYS A 224 -14.94 -4.84 6.47
C LYS A 224 -14.29 -5.22 5.13
N PRO A 225 -14.99 -5.11 3.98
CA PRO A 225 -14.38 -5.45 2.69
C PRO A 225 -13.18 -4.57 2.30
N TYR A 226 -13.07 -3.40 2.92
CA TYR A 226 -12.02 -2.41 2.65
C TYR A 226 -10.92 -2.36 3.70
N ILE A 227 -10.89 -3.32 4.64
CA ILE A 227 -9.77 -3.53 5.54
C ILE A 227 -8.56 -3.98 4.72
N ASN A 228 -7.44 -3.32 4.93
CA ASN A 228 -6.18 -3.65 4.30
C ASN A 228 -5.52 -4.86 4.97
N LEU A 229 -4.70 -5.58 4.21
CA LEU A 229 -4.16 -6.86 4.60
C LEU A 229 -2.71 -7.05 4.16
N ILE A 230 -2.05 -8.03 4.73
CA ILE A 230 -0.82 -8.63 4.24
C ILE A 230 -1.21 -9.87 3.44
N ALA A 231 -0.78 -9.96 2.18
CA ALA A 231 -1.07 -11.10 1.31
C ALA A 231 0.17 -11.96 1.07
N SER A 232 -0.06 -13.25 0.86
CA SER A 232 0.94 -14.21 0.39
C SER A 232 0.34 -15.14 -0.69
N LYS A 233 1.18 -16.00 -1.29
CA LYS A 233 0.67 -17.14 -2.06
C LYS A 233 0.00 -18.15 -1.13
N GLU A 234 -1.08 -18.79 -1.55
CA GLU A 234 -1.79 -19.83 -0.78
C GLU A 234 -0.85 -20.90 -0.24
N LYS A 235 0.11 -21.39 -1.05
CA LYS A 235 1.08 -22.41 -0.63
C LYS A 235 1.97 -21.99 0.54
N ASN A 236 2.11 -20.69 0.77
CA ASN A 236 2.98 -20.09 1.79
C ASN A 236 2.21 -19.52 2.99
N LYS A 237 0.87 -19.62 3.04
CA LYS A 237 0.03 -19.02 4.08
C LYS A 237 0.40 -19.40 5.52
N ASN A 238 1.02 -20.57 5.70
CA ASN A 238 1.45 -21.08 6.99
C ASN A 238 2.96 -20.92 7.24
N ASN A 239 3.67 -20.10 6.44
CA ASN A 239 5.09 -19.87 6.62
C ASN A 239 5.36 -19.16 7.95
N GLU A 240 6.16 -19.78 8.82
CA GLU A 240 6.45 -19.27 10.17
C GLU A 240 7.14 -17.90 10.19
N ILE A 241 7.92 -17.58 9.14
CA ILE A 241 8.59 -16.29 9.05
C ILE A 241 7.57 -15.20 8.67
N TYR A 242 6.62 -15.51 7.78
CA TYR A 242 5.56 -14.56 7.41
C TYR A 242 4.61 -14.31 8.58
N LYS A 243 4.33 -15.32 9.41
CA LYS A 243 3.60 -15.15 10.67
C LYS A 243 4.30 -14.15 11.60
N LYS A 244 5.62 -14.24 11.73
CA LYS A 244 6.40 -13.27 12.52
C LYS A 244 6.30 -11.85 11.97
N VAL A 245 6.25 -11.67 10.64
CA VAL A 245 6.01 -10.35 10.04
C VAL A 245 4.63 -9.82 10.43
N VAL A 246 3.59 -10.66 10.36
CA VAL A 246 2.23 -10.30 10.78
C VAL A 246 2.20 -9.94 12.27
N GLU A 247 2.76 -10.77 13.14
CA GLU A 247 2.84 -10.54 14.59
C GLU A 247 3.59 -9.23 14.93
N ALA A 248 4.71 -8.98 14.23
CA ALA A 248 5.46 -7.75 14.41
C ALA A 248 4.64 -6.52 14.01
N TYR A 249 3.88 -6.60 12.90
CA TYR A 249 2.99 -5.52 12.46
C TYR A 249 1.81 -5.33 13.45
N GLN A 250 1.17 -6.42 13.87
CA GLN A 250 -0.01 -6.40 14.75
C GLN A 250 0.33 -6.18 16.24
N SER A 251 1.50 -5.64 16.54
CA SER A 251 1.94 -5.39 17.92
C SER A 251 1.44 -4.05 18.47
N GLU A 252 1.32 -3.95 19.79
CA GLU A 252 0.82 -2.76 20.49
C GLU A 252 1.65 -1.49 20.23
N ASP A 253 2.96 -1.60 20.04
CA ASP A 253 3.81 -0.45 19.71
C ASP A 253 3.60 0.03 18.28
N VAL A 254 3.38 -0.86 17.33
CA VAL A 254 3.00 -0.52 15.94
C VAL A 254 1.60 0.13 15.93
N LYS A 255 0.64 -0.42 16.66
CA LYS A 255 -0.70 0.17 16.83
C LYS A 255 -0.63 1.61 17.37
N LYS A 256 0.19 1.83 18.40
CA LYS A 256 0.42 3.18 18.93
C LYS A 256 1.10 4.10 17.93
N ALA A 257 2.06 3.59 17.14
CA ALA A 257 2.72 4.36 16.10
C ALA A 257 1.74 4.78 14.99
N ILE A 258 0.88 3.86 14.52
CA ILE A 258 -0.17 4.15 13.54
C ILE A 258 -1.11 5.24 14.06
N ASN A 259 -1.64 5.10 15.28
CA ASN A 259 -2.55 6.08 15.87
C ASN A 259 -1.90 7.47 16.04
N LYS A 260 -0.62 7.50 16.43
CA LYS A 260 0.15 8.74 16.58
C LYS A 260 0.43 9.40 15.23
N ARG A 261 0.81 8.62 14.22
CA ARG A 261 1.21 9.11 12.88
C ARG A 261 0.02 9.58 12.07
N TYR A 262 -1.02 8.76 12.02
CA TYR A 262 -2.15 8.97 11.10
C TYR A 262 -3.37 9.62 11.74
N LYS A 263 -3.47 9.70 13.09
CA LYS A 263 -4.53 10.44 13.81
C LYS A 263 -5.95 10.19 13.29
N GLY A 264 -6.28 8.95 12.94
CA GLY A 264 -7.56 8.54 12.37
C GLY A 264 -7.61 8.42 10.85
N GLU A 265 -6.54 8.81 10.13
CA GLU A 265 -6.40 8.61 8.67
C GLU A 265 -6.13 7.14 8.30
N SER A 266 -5.67 6.35 9.25
CA SER A 266 -5.54 4.89 9.20
C SER A 266 -5.88 4.34 10.58
N ILE A 267 -6.81 3.39 10.64
CA ILE A 267 -7.37 2.84 11.88
C ILE A 267 -6.91 1.39 12.00
N PRO A 268 -6.05 1.05 12.99
CA PRO A 268 -5.67 -0.35 13.22
C PRO A 268 -6.88 -1.23 13.53
N VAL A 269 -6.95 -2.42 12.92
CA VAL A 269 -8.06 -3.36 13.07
C VAL A 269 -7.65 -4.70 13.70
N PHE A 270 -6.56 -4.70 14.45
CA PHE A 270 -5.97 -5.86 15.13
C PHE A 270 -5.75 -5.61 16.61
#